data_5f2fe45d59d6c8d8fcf2c954a5436ea9
#
_entry.id   5f2fe45d59d6c8d8fcf2c954a5436ea9
#
_cell.length_a   1.000
_cell.length_b   1.000
_cell.length_c   1.000
_cell.angle_alpha   90.00
_cell.angle_beta   90.00
_cell.angle_gamma   90.00
#
_symmetry.space_group_name_H-M   'P 1'
#
loop_
_entity.id
_entity.type
_entity.pdbx_description
1 polymer ?
#
loop_
_entity_poly.entity_id
_entity_poly.type
_entity_poly.pdbx_seq_one_letter_code
_entity_poly.pdbx_strand_id
1 'polypeptide(L)'
;EGHLAKGSLMLSGTTDDANTSTRYFRPTAGHSYEACGYFQVNTKNADAIVRPRVDVWNVDSVEVLNRDYLEKSVALNTAFSEKYNVPVYCGEFGAGSHCFENDRGGDRWIGDMLEIFRDGDVSFNYHAYHDGSFGLYEGGGLPSPAGRNDTLYQVLVEKLKKYTE
;
A
#
# COMPACT_ATOMS: atom_id res chain seq x y z
N GLU A 1 27.95 -0.53 -6.95
CA GLU A 1 27.81 -1.88 -6.37
C GLU A 1 27.72 -1.79 -4.85
N GLY A 2 26.82 -2.57 -4.23
CA GLY A 2 26.70 -2.61 -2.78
C GLY A 2 27.87 -3.37 -2.13
N HIS A 3 28.24 -2.99 -0.92
CA HIS A 3 29.39 -3.56 -0.24
C HIS A 3 29.16 -5.00 0.25
N LEU A 4 28.00 -5.29 0.81
CA LEU A 4 27.62 -6.60 1.38
C LEU A 4 26.53 -7.34 0.59
N ALA A 5 25.92 -6.68 -0.39
CA ALA A 5 24.91 -7.23 -1.25
C ALA A 5 25.06 -6.67 -2.66
N LYS A 6 24.53 -7.38 -3.64
CA LYS A 6 24.47 -6.87 -5.00
C LYS A 6 23.49 -5.68 -5.04
N GLY A 7 24.00 -4.52 -5.40
CA GLY A 7 23.21 -3.32 -5.54
C GLY A 7 23.53 -2.26 -4.50
N SER A 8 23.12 -1.07 -4.80
CA SER A 8 23.20 0.10 -3.93
C SER A 8 21.97 0.96 -4.14
N LEU A 9 21.59 1.71 -3.12
CA LEU A 9 20.55 2.72 -3.24
C LEU A 9 21.21 4.06 -3.51
N MET A 10 20.78 4.72 -4.56
CA MET A 10 21.21 6.08 -4.87
C MET A 10 20.08 7.06 -4.51
N LEU A 11 20.38 8.00 -3.64
CA LEU A 11 19.54 9.16 -3.40
C LEU A 11 20.07 10.31 -4.23
N SER A 12 19.24 10.90 -5.07
CA SER A 12 19.58 12.07 -5.86
C SER A 12 18.46 13.10 -5.76
N GLY A 13 18.84 14.37 -5.71
CA GLY A 13 17.85 15.44 -5.64
C GLY A 13 18.50 16.79 -5.38
N THR A 14 17.71 17.81 -5.47
CA THR A 14 18.06 19.20 -5.16
C THR A 14 17.43 19.71 -3.88
N THR A 15 16.82 18.82 -3.11
CA THR A 15 16.18 19.13 -1.83
C THR A 15 17.20 19.09 -0.69
N ASP A 16 17.00 19.91 0.30
CA ASP A 16 17.87 20.00 1.48
C ASP A 16 17.81 18.76 2.37
N ASP A 17 16.78 17.92 2.19
CA ASP A 17 16.58 16.69 2.95
C ASP A 17 16.12 15.54 2.03
N ALA A 18 16.99 14.57 1.84
CA ALA A 18 16.67 13.34 1.11
C ALA A 18 16.85 12.15 2.05
N ASN A 19 15.84 11.32 2.18
CA ASN A 19 15.87 10.16 3.05
C ASN A 19 15.30 8.92 2.39
N THR A 20 15.65 7.78 2.95
CA THR A 20 15.06 6.48 2.65
C THR A 20 15.03 5.65 3.91
N SER A 21 14.05 4.77 4.02
CA SER A 21 13.92 3.86 5.15
C SER A 21 14.06 2.41 4.71
N THR A 22 14.52 1.58 5.62
CA THR A 22 14.49 0.13 5.48
C THR A 22 13.16 -0.43 6.02
N ARG A 23 13.04 -1.74 5.98
CA ARG A 23 11.87 -2.43 6.56
C ARG A 23 11.85 -2.29 8.07
N TYR A 24 10.65 -2.16 8.61
CA TYR A 24 10.42 -2.28 10.04
C TYR A 24 10.63 -3.72 10.49
N PHE A 25 11.14 -3.87 11.70
CA PHE A 25 11.21 -5.16 12.38
C PHE A 25 10.86 -4.99 13.85
N ARG A 26 10.36 -6.05 14.47
CA ARG A 26 10.10 -6.06 15.91
C ARG A 26 11.37 -6.52 16.63
N PRO A 27 11.98 -5.71 17.48
CA PRO A 27 13.14 -6.13 18.24
C PRO A 27 12.76 -7.20 19.28
N THR A 28 13.67 -8.12 19.53
CA THR A 28 13.55 -9.13 20.59
C THR A 28 14.10 -8.59 21.89
N ALA A 29 13.34 -8.70 22.97
CA ALA A 29 13.78 -8.24 24.29
C ALA A 29 15.09 -8.92 24.71
N GLY A 30 15.99 -8.15 25.31
CA GLY A 30 17.30 -8.64 25.76
C GLY A 30 18.36 -8.75 24.65
N HIS A 31 18.04 -8.40 23.40
CA HIS A 31 19.02 -8.34 22.32
C HIS A 31 19.47 -6.91 22.07
N SER A 32 20.74 -6.77 21.68
CA SER A 32 21.28 -5.51 21.16
C SER A 32 21.24 -5.52 19.64
N TYR A 33 20.93 -4.38 19.06
CA TYR A 33 20.85 -4.21 17.60
C TYR A 33 21.79 -3.09 17.19
N GLU A 34 22.50 -3.32 16.09
CA GLU A 34 23.39 -2.35 15.48
C GLU A 34 22.89 -2.03 14.08
N ALA A 35 22.75 -0.75 13.77
CA ALA A 35 22.48 -0.28 12.42
C ALA A 35 23.80 0.23 11.82
N CYS A 36 24.24 -0.41 10.75
CA CYS A 36 25.45 -0.01 10.02
C CYS A 36 25.18 0.15 8.54
N GLY A 37 25.94 0.99 7.87
CA GLY A 37 25.84 1.22 6.45
C GLY A 37 27.12 1.80 5.88
N TYR A 38 27.31 1.61 4.58
CA TYR A 38 28.40 2.21 3.82
C TYR A 38 27.80 3.27 2.91
N PHE A 39 28.35 4.46 2.98
CA PHE A 39 27.87 5.61 2.23
C PHE A 39 28.96 6.11 1.29
N GLN A 40 28.61 6.34 0.04
CA GLN A 40 29.42 7.08 -0.90
C GLN A 40 28.67 8.39 -1.21
N VAL A 41 29.27 9.49 -0.82
CA VAL A 41 28.71 10.83 -1.09
C VAL A 41 29.40 11.38 -2.33
N ASN A 42 28.62 11.70 -3.35
CA ASN A 42 29.08 12.38 -4.54
C ASN A 42 28.28 13.68 -4.70
N THR A 43 28.74 14.71 -4.01
CA THR A 43 28.09 16.02 -4.01
C THR A 43 29.12 17.14 -4.19
N LYS A 44 28.68 18.23 -4.76
CA LYS A 44 29.44 19.49 -4.81
C LYS A 44 29.24 20.33 -3.54
N ASN A 45 28.30 19.96 -2.71
CA ASN A 45 28.04 20.64 -1.43
C ASN A 45 29.00 20.08 -0.37
N ALA A 46 29.96 20.88 0.08
CA ALA A 46 30.92 20.50 1.12
C ALA A 46 30.27 20.29 2.50
N ASP A 47 29.10 20.86 2.74
CA ASP A 47 28.37 20.80 4.01
C ASP A 47 27.33 19.68 4.02
N ALA A 48 27.27 18.83 3.00
CA ALA A 48 26.36 17.71 2.96
C ALA A 48 26.70 16.68 4.08
N ILE A 49 25.71 16.36 4.90
CA ILE A 49 25.83 15.41 5.98
C ILE A 49 25.00 14.16 5.64
N VAL A 50 25.64 13.01 5.69
CA VAL A 50 24.97 11.71 5.58
C VAL A 50 25.11 10.98 6.91
N ARG A 51 23.97 10.53 7.47
CA ARG A 51 23.98 9.80 8.72
C ARG A 51 22.94 8.71 8.76
N PRO A 52 23.19 7.57 9.41
CA PRO A 52 22.15 6.60 9.72
C PRO A 52 21.21 7.17 10.78
N ARG A 53 19.93 6.82 10.69
CA ARG A 53 18.92 7.13 11.70
C ARG A 53 18.17 5.86 12.06
N VAL A 54 17.94 5.66 13.34
CA VAL A 54 17.09 4.59 13.86
C VAL A 54 15.90 5.23 14.57
N ASP A 55 14.70 4.96 14.08
CA ASP A 55 13.47 5.39 14.73
C ASP A 55 12.90 4.21 15.54
N VAL A 56 12.66 4.46 16.82
CA VAL A 56 12.08 3.48 17.74
C VAL A 56 10.65 3.92 18.04
N TRP A 57 9.71 3.02 17.79
CA TRP A 57 8.29 3.26 18.00
C TRP A 57 7.80 2.42 19.18
N ASN A 58 7.16 3.05 20.16
CA ASN A 58 6.33 2.34 21.11
C ASN A 58 5.02 1.94 20.42
N VAL A 59 4.67 0.68 20.57
CA VAL A 59 3.42 0.14 20.04
C VAL A 59 2.49 -0.09 21.21
N ASP A 60 1.51 0.79 21.40
CA ASP A 60 0.53 0.67 22.48
C ASP A 60 -0.54 -0.38 22.15
N SER A 61 -0.85 -0.56 20.88
CA SER A 61 -1.79 -1.57 20.41
C SER A 61 -1.39 -2.10 19.04
N VAL A 62 -1.83 -3.29 18.72
CA VAL A 62 -1.69 -3.90 17.39
C VAL A 62 -3.09 -4.25 16.90
N GLU A 63 -3.50 -3.62 15.81
CA GLU A 63 -4.73 -4.00 15.09
C GLU A 63 -4.39 -4.94 13.94
N VAL A 64 -5.19 -5.98 13.81
CA VAL A 64 -5.14 -6.86 12.65
C VAL A 64 -6.03 -6.26 11.58
N LEU A 65 -5.45 -5.89 10.43
CA LEU A 65 -6.17 -5.32 9.29
C LEU A 65 -6.88 -6.44 8.51
N ASN A 66 -7.79 -7.11 9.18
CA ASN A 66 -8.63 -8.18 8.61
C ASN A 66 -10.01 -7.63 8.20
N ARG A 67 -10.91 -8.52 7.77
CA ARG A 67 -12.27 -8.17 7.38
C ARG A 67 -13.01 -7.41 8.48
N ASP A 68 -12.93 -7.85 9.74
CA ASP A 68 -13.61 -7.18 10.87
C ASP A 68 -13.16 -5.73 11.04
N TYR A 69 -11.87 -5.45 10.81
CA TYR A 69 -11.34 -4.10 10.82
C TYR A 69 -11.93 -3.27 9.67
N LEU A 70 -12.00 -3.83 8.47
CA LEU A 70 -12.56 -3.16 7.30
C LEU A 70 -14.05 -2.85 7.49
N GLU A 71 -14.82 -3.81 7.99
CA GLU A 71 -16.24 -3.63 8.30
C GLU A 71 -16.46 -2.49 9.30
N LYS A 72 -15.70 -2.46 10.40
CA LYS A 72 -15.76 -1.37 11.39
C LYS A 72 -15.40 -0.01 10.78
N SER A 73 -14.42 0.02 9.88
CA SER A 73 -13.98 1.26 9.24
C SER A 73 -15.06 1.82 8.31
N VAL A 74 -15.76 0.97 7.57
CA VAL A 74 -16.85 1.38 6.68
C VAL A 74 -18.14 1.69 7.45
N ALA A 75 -18.39 0.95 8.55
CA ALA A 75 -19.60 1.11 9.37
C ALA A 75 -19.82 2.53 9.89
N LEU A 76 -18.79 3.30 10.13
CA LEU A 76 -18.90 4.71 10.52
C LEU A 76 -19.60 5.55 9.45
N ASN A 77 -19.30 5.28 8.18
CA ASN A 77 -19.87 6.00 7.05
C ASN A 77 -21.29 5.51 6.74
N THR A 78 -21.55 4.20 6.81
CA THR A 78 -22.89 3.65 6.57
C THR A 78 -23.87 4.04 7.69
N ALA A 79 -23.42 4.10 8.94
CA ALA A 79 -24.24 4.63 10.04
C ALA A 79 -24.62 6.11 9.84
N PHE A 80 -23.73 6.91 9.23
CA PHE A 80 -24.07 8.27 8.84
C PHE A 80 -25.12 8.30 7.72
N SER A 81 -24.96 7.45 6.71
CA SER A 81 -25.91 7.27 5.62
C SER A 81 -27.31 6.95 6.14
N GLU A 82 -27.43 5.94 6.98
CA GLU A 82 -28.69 5.52 7.60
C GLU A 82 -29.33 6.65 8.42
N LYS A 83 -28.53 7.32 9.27
CA LYS A 83 -29.01 8.36 10.15
C LYS A 83 -29.58 9.57 9.41
N TYR A 84 -28.97 9.95 8.28
CA TYR A 84 -29.32 11.14 7.54
C TYR A 84 -30.03 10.87 6.21
N ASN A 85 -30.23 9.62 5.90
CA ASN A 85 -30.84 9.16 4.63
C ASN A 85 -30.12 9.77 3.41
N VAL A 86 -28.81 9.67 3.36
CA VAL A 86 -27.96 10.16 2.28
C VAL A 86 -27.04 9.04 1.76
N PRO A 87 -26.79 8.98 0.45
CA PRO A 87 -25.91 7.94 -0.10
C PRO A 87 -24.44 8.13 0.34
N VAL A 88 -23.72 7.05 0.45
CA VAL A 88 -22.26 7.04 0.67
C VAL A 88 -21.55 6.69 -0.63
N TYR A 89 -20.49 7.40 -0.90
CA TYR A 89 -19.63 7.17 -2.05
C TYR A 89 -18.16 7.14 -1.65
N CYS A 90 -17.48 6.02 -1.95
CA CYS A 90 -16.04 5.88 -1.80
C CYS A 90 -15.37 6.31 -3.10
N GLY A 91 -14.80 7.50 -3.14
CA GLY A 91 -14.18 8.10 -4.32
C GLY A 91 -12.99 7.31 -4.86
N GLU A 92 -12.22 6.70 -3.96
CA GLU A 92 -11.05 5.90 -4.32
C GLU A 92 -10.86 4.77 -3.30
N PHE A 93 -10.70 3.54 -3.79
CA PHE A 93 -10.14 2.44 -3.02
C PHE A 93 -9.31 1.55 -3.95
N GLY A 94 -8.28 0.92 -3.42
CA GLY A 94 -7.40 0.06 -4.20
C GLY A 94 -6.26 -0.50 -3.35
N ALA A 95 -5.52 -1.42 -3.91
CA ALA A 95 -4.33 -1.98 -3.31
C ALA A 95 -3.17 -1.91 -4.31
N GLY A 96 -1.96 -1.66 -3.81
CA GLY A 96 -0.77 -1.61 -4.65
C GLY A 96 -0.52 -2.95 -5.35
N SER A 97 -0.02 -2.90 -6.57
CA SER A 97 0.20 -4.08 -7.43
C SER A 97 1.00 -5.18 -6.72
N HIS A 98 1.99 -4.80 -5.92
CA HIS A 98 2.81 -5.73 -5.13
C HIS A 98 2.01 -6.55 -4.08
N CYS A 99 0.80 -6.10 -3.71
CA CYS A 99 -0.06 -6.83 -2.78
C CYS A 99 -0.68 -8.09 -3.39
N PHE A 100 -0.71 -8.18 -4.72
CA PHE A 100 -1.25 -9.33 -5.47
C PHE A 100 -0.19 -10.39 -5.78
N GLU A 101 1.07 -10.13 -5.43
CA GLU A 101 2.17 -11.06 -5.64
C GLU A 101 2.39 -11.95 -4.42
N ASN A 102 2.84 -13.19 -4.66
CA ASN A 102 3.31 -14.10 -3.61
C ASN A 102 2.32 -14.29 -2.45
N ASP A 103 1.03 -14.35 -2.76
CA ASP A 103 -0.05 -14.57 -1.78
C ASP A 103 -0.08 -13.54 -0.63
N ARG A 104 0.18 -12.27 -0.93
CA ARG A 104 0.19 -11.20 0.08
C ARG A 104 -1.20 -10.73 0.49
N GLY A 105 -2.24 -11.23 -0.16
CA GLY A 105 -3.63 -11.02 0.24
C GLY A 105 -4.31 -9.80 -0.37
N GLY A 106 -3.74 -9.18 -1.39
CA GLY A 106 -4.38 -8.08 -2.10
C GLY A 106 -5.73 -8.47 -2.72
N ASP A 107 -5.81 -9.67 -3.25
CA ASP A 107 -7.04 -10.28 -3.77
C ASP A 107 -8.12 -10.43 -2.69
N ARG A 108 -7.76 -10.95 -1.54
CA ARG A 108 -8.67 -11.11 -0.40
C ARG A 108 -9.15 -9.74 0.11
N TRP A 109 -8.23 -8.80 0.25
CA TRP A 109 -8.56 -7.45 0.70
C TRP A 109 -9.54 -6.74 -0.24
N ILE A 110 -9.30 -6.78 -1.55
CA ILE A 110 -10.21 -6.22 -2.56
C ILE A 110 -11.56 -6.94 -2.52
N GLY A 111 -11.54 -8.27 -2.42
CA GLY A 111 -12.77 -9.09 -2.32
C GLY A 111 -13.62 -8.71 -1.12
N ASP A 112 -13.00 -8.57 0.05
CA ASP A 112 -13.67 -8.16 1.29
C ASP A 112 -14.24 -6.75 1.17
N MET A 113 -13.47 -5.79 0.66
CA MET A 113 -13.95 -4.41 0.47
C MET A 113 -15.17 -4.34 -0.45
N LEU A 114 -15.15 -5.06 -1.57
CA LEU A 114 -16.27 -5.08 -2.51
C LEU A 114 -17.55 -5.69 -1.87
N GLU A 115 -17.40 -6.74 -1.08
CA GLU A 115 -18.52 -7.32 -0.34
C GLU A 115 -19.07 -6.35 0.72
N ILE A 116 -18.19 -5.70 1.49
CA ILE A 116 -18.57 -4.72 2.50
C ILE A 116 -19.30 -3.53 1.86
N PHE A 117 -18.81 -3.03 0.73
CA PHE A 117 -19.46 -1.94 0.01
C PHE A 117 -20.83 -2.33 -0.50
N ARG A 118 -20.99 -3.53 -1.08
CA ARG A 118 -22.28 -4.05 -1.50
C ARG A 118 -23.25 -4.16 -0.33
N ASP A 119 -22.82 -4.79 0.76
CA ASP A 119 -23.66 -5.05 1.92
C ASP A 119 -24.05 -3.74 2.66
N GLY A 120 -23.23 -2.70 2.54
CA GLY A 120 -23.45 -1.35 3.09
C GLY A 120 -24.07 -0.34 2.11
N ASP A 121 -24.45 -0.76 0.90
CA ASP A 121 -24.95 0.13 -0.17
C ASP A 121 -24.02 1.32 -0.45
N VAL A 122 -22.72 1.06 -0.47
CA VAL A 122 -21.68 2.05 -0.75
C VAL A 122 -21.30 2.02 -2.21
N SER A 123 -21.53 3.12 -2.91
CA SER A 123 -21.00 3.33 -4.26
C SER A 123 -19.51 3.60 -4.22
N PHE A 124 -18.77 3.16 -5.25
CA PHE A 124 -17.32 3.28 -5.22
C PHE A 124 -16.69 3.44 -6.61
N ASN A 125 -15.43 3.94 -6.62
CA ASN A 125 -14.51 3.82 -7.75
C ASN A 125 -13.28 3.03 -7.31
N TYR A 126 -12.88 2.06 -8.14
CA TYR A 126 -11.59 1.41 -7.99
C TYR A 126 -10.46 2.33 -8.52
N HIS A 127 -9.43 2.52 -7.72
CA HIS A 127 -8.24 3.25 -8.12
C HIS A 127 -7.09 2.26 -8.36
N ALA A 128 -6.65 2.00 -9.63
CA ALA A 128 -7.10 2.70 -10.82
C ALA A 128 -7.23 1.73 -12.01
N TYR A 129 -7.85 2.19 -13.09
CA TYR A 129 -7.91 1.41 -14.33
C TYR A 129 -6.52 1.22 -14.96
N HIS A 130 -5.73 2.30 -15.05
CA HIS A 130 -4.38 2.27 -15.58
C HIS A 130 -3.46 3.18 -14.76
N ASP A 131 -2.52 2.57 -14.03
CA ASP A 131 -1.57 3.25 -13.16
C ASP A 131 -0.40 2.33 -12.85
N GLY A 132 0.79 2.89 -12.65
CA GLY A 132 2.01 2.11 -12.41
C GLY A 132 2.09 1.42 -11.05
N SER A 133 1.22 1.78 -10.10
CA SER A 133 1.27 1.28 -8.73
C SER A 133 -0.02 0.60 -8.26
N PHE A 134 -1.18 1.04 -8.75
CA PHE A 134 -2.51 0.56 -8.33
C PHE A 134 -3.36 0.06 -9.51
N GLY A 135 -2.83 0.15 -10.72
CA GLY A 135 -3.59 -0.12 -11.93
C GLY A 135 -4.06 -1.56 -12.08
N LEU A 136 -5.27 -1.72 -12.63
CA LEU A 136 -5.68 -2.97 -13.25
C LEU A 136 -4.78 -3.31 -14.44
N TYR A 137 -4.35 -2.27 -15.16
CA TYR A 137 -3.32 -2.34 -16.19
C TYR A 137 -2.13 -1.51 -15.76
N GLU A 138 -0.95 -2.12 -15.82
CA GLU A 138 0.32 -1.51 -15.43
C GLU A 138 1.14 -1.08 -16.64
N GLY A 139 2.11 -0.20 -16.40
CA GLY A 139 3.06 0.26 -17.41
C GLY A 139 2.75 1.64 -17.98
N GLY A 140 3.68 2.16 -18.78
CA GLY A 140 3.62 3.53 -19.34
C GLY A 140 2.96 3.64 -20.72
N GLY A 141 2.46 2.54 -21.27
CA GLY A 141 1.82 2.47 -22.58
C GLY A 141 0.30 2.43 -22.52
N LEU A 142 -0.33 2.11 -23.65
CA LEU A 142 -1.75 1.83 -23.66
C LEU A 142 -2.06 0.54 -22.88
N PRO A 143 -3.20 0.46 -22.18
CA PRO A 143 -3.63 -0.76 -21.52
C PRO A 143 -3.64 -1.95 -22.48
N SER A 144 -3.02 -3.03 -22.09
CA SER A 144 -2.94 -4.25 -22.89
C SER A 144 -3.06 -5.49 -22.00
N PRO A 145 -3.50 -6.65 -22.54
CA PRO A 145 -3.56 -7.87 -21.75
C PRO A 145 -2.23 -8.29 -21.12
N ALA A 146 -1.11 -7.95 -21.75
CA ALA A 146 0.23 -8.27 -21.22
C ALA A 146 0.59 -7.46 -19.96
N GLY A 147 0.01 -6.28 -19.77
CA GLY A 147 0.22 -5.45 -18.58
C GLY A 147 -0.94 -5.54 -17.57
N ARG A 148 -1.83 -6.52 -17.71
CA ARG A 148 -2.96 -6.67 -16.79
C ARG A 148 -2.57 -7.42 -15.54
N ASN A 149 -2.98 -6.89 -14.38
CA ASN A 149 -2.94 -7.63 -13.12
C ASN A 149 -4.08 -8.67 -13.11
N ASP A 150 -3.76 -9.89 -13.53
CA ASP A 150 -4.75 -10.96 -13.70
C ASP A 150 -5.40 -11.37 -12.37
N THR A 151 -4.68 -11.35 -11.27
CA THR A 151 -5.22 -11.66 -9.94
C THR A 151 -6.30 -10.63 -9.56
N LEU A 152 -6.00 -9.35 -9.69
CA LEU A 152 -6.97 -8.27 -9.46
C LEU A 152 -8.17 -8.38 -10.43
N TYR A 153 -7.91 -8.64 -11.72
CA TYR A 153 -8.98 -8.79 -12.71
C TYR A 153 -9.97 -9.90 -12.34
N GLN A 154 -9.48 -11.05 -11.92
CA GLN A 154 -10.35 -12.17 -11.53
C GLN A 154 -11.23 -11.84 -10.32
N VAL A 155 -10.67 -11.20 -9.30
CA VAL A 155 -11.44 -10.76 -8.14
C VAL A 155 -12.52 -9.74 -8.53
N LEU A 156 -12.18 -8.75 -9.34
CA LEU A 156 -13.14 -7.76 -9.82
C LEU A 156 -14.27 -8.42 -10.62
N VAL A 157 -13.95 -9.32 -11.56
CA VAL A 157 -14.95 -10.03 -12.35
C VAL A 157 -15.87 -10.88 -11.49
N GLU A 158 -15.31 -11.62 -10.52
CA GLU A 158 -16.10 -12.47 -9.62
C GLU A 158 -17.05 -11.67 -8.75
N LYS A 159 -16.52 -10.63 -8.10
CA LYS A 159 -17.30 -9.86 -7.11
C LYS A 159 -18.30 -8.91 -7.76
N LEU A 160 -17.94 -8.28 -8.87
CA LEU A 160 -18.84 -7.33 -9.55
C LEU A 160 -20.03 -8.00 -10.24
N LYS A 161 -19.94 -9.26 -10.65
CA LYS A 161 -21.09 -10.00 -11.16
C LYS A 161 -22.27 -10.02 -10.17
N LYS A 162 -21.99 -10.08 -8.88
CA LYS A 162 -22.99 -10.11 -7.82
C LYS A 162 -23.70 -8.76 -7.59
N TYR A 163 -23.27 -7.69 -8.23
CA TYR A 163 -23.95 -6.39 -8.21
C TYR A 163 -24.99 -6.25 -9.31
N THR A 164 -25.03 -7.18 -10.26
CA THR A 164 -25.94 -7.15 -11.43
C THR A 164 -27.06 -8.21 -11.34
N GLU A 165 -27.02 -9.07 -10.35
CA GLU A 165 -28.06 -10.06 -10.03
C GLU A 165 -29.03 -9.53 -8.96
#